data_e5ace0e03cc8ba9a6d8667dd956e9612
#
_entry.id   e5ace0e03cc8ba9a6d8667dd956e9612
#
_cell.length_a   1.000
_cell.length_b   1.000
_cell.length_c   1.000
_cell.angle_alpha   90.00
_cell.angle_beta   90.00
_cell.angle_gamma   90.00
#
_symmetry.space_group_name_H-M   'P 1'
#
loop_
_entity.id
_entity.type
_entity.pdbx_description
1 polymer ?
#
loop_
_entity_poly.entity_id
_entity_poly.type
_entity_poly.pdbx_seq_one_letter_code
_entity_poly.pdbx_strand_id
1 'polypeptide(L)'
;DLTSTGSIKSGSTLDISVRNATLSGDAGAKDSARVTVSGTLENRGRLVSDDVLTLSATQINNSGTLSGAKELVVSADTLTTTEKSVTNSDGNLMLNSASSTLAGETSAGGTVSVKGNSLKTTTTAQTQGNSVSVDVQNAQLDGTQAARDILTLNASEKLTHSGKSSAPSLSLSAPELTSSGVLVASALNTQSQTLTNSGLLQGEASLTVNTQRLDNQQNGTLYSAADLTLDIPDIRNSGLITGDNGLTLNTASLSNPGKITADTLN
;
A
#
# COMPACT_ATOMS: atom_id res chain seq x y z
N ASP A 1 15.05 -16.36 25.73
CA ASP A 1 15.62 -15.90 24.46
C ASP A 1 15.99 -17.10 23.60
N LEU A 2 15.77 -16.98 22.29
CA LEU A 2 16.12 -18.00 21.30
C LEU A 2 17.07 -17.38 20.26
N THR A 3 18.21 -18.02 20.02
CA THR A 3 19.09 -17.67 18.91
C THR A 3 19.35 -18.92 18.08
N SER A 4 19.05 -18.89 16.80
CA SER A 4 19.28 -20.00 15.88
C SER A 4 19.96 -19.53 14.60
N THR A 5 21.12 -20.11 14.33
CA THR A 5 21.84 -19.95 13.04
C THR A 5 21.73 -21.22 12.17
N GLY A 6 21.19 -22.28 12.73
CA GLY A 6 20.96 -23.56 12.08
C GLY A 6 19.51 -23.75 11.68
N SER A 7 19.04 -25.00 11.67
CA SER A 7 17.70 -25.37 11.23
C SER A 7 16.80 -25.78 12.39
N ILE A 8 15.61 -25.19 12.44
CA ILE A 8 14.51 -25.59 13.34
C ILE A 8 13.35 -26.03 12.46
N LYS A 9 13.14 -27.34 12.31
CA LYS A 9 12.12 -27.87 11.40
C LYS A 9 11.19 -28.84 12.11
N SER A 10 9.90 -28.72 11.81
CA SER A 10 8.87 -29.67 12.23
C SER A 10 8.25 -30.37 11.02
N GLY A 11 8.04 -31.69 11.14
CA GLY A 11 7.31 -32.47 10.15
C GLY A 11 5.80 -32.28 10.22
N SER A 12 5.30 -31.51 11.19
CA SER A 12 3.89 -31.15 11.37
C SER A 12 3.83 -29.67 11.79
N THR A 13 3.50 -29.36 13.03
CA THR A 13 3.38 -27.99 13.53
C THR A 13 4.66 -27.55 14.26
N LEU A 14 4.96 -26.25 14.19
CA LEU A 14 6.02 -25.61 14.95
C LEU A 14 5.40 -24.52 15.84
N ASP A 15 5.67 -24.60 17.15
CA ASP A 15 5.28 -23.55 18.10
C ASP A 15 6.50 -23.06 18.85
N ILE A 16 6.80 -21.77 18.72
CA ILE A 16 7.89 -21.09 19.41
C ILE A 16 7.28 -19.99 20.27
N SER A 17 7.52 -20.07 21.61
CA SER A 17 7.09 -19.03 22.54
C SER A 17 8.27 -18.61 23.41
N VAL A 18 8.76 -17.38 23.19
CA VAL A 18 9.98 -16.87 23.84
C VAL A 18 9.88 -15.37 24.09
N ARG A 19 10.82 -14.84 24.88
CA ARG A 19 10.89 -13.39 25.09
C ARG A 19 11.48 -12.66 23.90
N ASN A 20 12.63 -13.09 23.39
CA ASN A 20 13.23 -12.56 22.17
C ASN A 20 13.69 -13.71 21.27
N ALA A 21 13.65 -13.52 19.98
CA ALA A 21 14.13 -14.50 19.01
C ALA A 21 15.00 -13.85 17.93
N THR A 22 16.14 -14.50 17.63
CA THR A 22 16.98 -14.19 16.47
C THR A 22 17.10 -15.45 15.61
N LEU A 23 16.51 -15.41 14.44
CA LEU A 23 16.47 -16.52 13.48
C LEU A 23 17.33 -16.14 12.26
N SER A 24 18.51 -16.70 12.14
CA SER A 24 19.44 -16.45 11.03
C SER A 24 19.56 -17.63 10.06
N GLY A 25 19.06 -18.80 10.46
CA GLY A 25 18.98 -20.01 9.63
C GLY A 25 17.56 -20.26 9.15
N ASP A 26 17.26 -21.52 8.84
CA ASP A 26 15.95 -21.98 8.40
C ASP A 26 15.07 -22.39 9.58
N ALA A 27 13.91 -21.82 9.72
CA ALA A 27 12.89 -22.27 10.67
C ALA A 27 11.56 -22.51 9.93
N GLY A 28 10.83 -23.55 10.31
CA GLY A 28 9.55 -23.79 9.64
C GLY A 28 8.87 -25.10 9.99
N ALA A 29 7.65 -25.24 9.45
CA ALA A 29 6.79 -26.39 9.63
C ALA A 29 6.20 -26.85 8.30
N LYS A 30 5.92 -28.16 8.22
CA LYS A 30 5.23 -28.73 7.08
C LYS A 30 3.72 -28.42 7.08
N ASP A 31 3.13 -28.26 8.27
CA ASP A 31 1.74 -27.80 8.41
C ASP A 31 1.75 -26.31 8.81
N SER A 32 1.45 -25.97 10.05
CA SER A 32 1.39 -24.58 10.49
C SER A 32 2.54 -24.23 11.44
N ALA A 33 3.02 -23.01 11.36
CA ALA A 33 4.00 -22.46 12.28
C ALA A 33 3.44 -21.25 13.03
N ARG A 34 3.65 -21.25 14.36
CA ARG A 34 3.34 -20.13 15.25
C ARG A 34 4.59 -19.68 15.97
N VAL A 35 4.89 -18.40 15.88
CA VAL A 35 6.00 -17.80 16.62
C VAL A 35 5.47 -16.63 17.43
N THR A 36 5.49 -16.78 18.74
CA THR A 36 5.06 -15.78 19.72
C THR A 36 6.26 -15.27 20.48
N VAL A 37 6.56 -13.99 20.33
CA VAL A 37 7.69 -13.34 20.96
C VAL A 37 7.19 -12.15 21.75
N SER A 38 7.39 -12.13 23.07
CA SER A 38 6.91 -11.00 23.88
C SER A 38 7.73 -9.71 23.73
N GLY A 39 8.89 -9.78 23.12
CA GLY A 39 9.77 -8.66 22.81
C GLY A 39 10.07 -8.57 21.31
N THR A 40 11.34 -8.76 20.91
CA THR A 40 11.79 -8.57 19.54
C THR A 40 12.00 -9.90 18.81
N LEU A 41 11.43 -10.01 17.61
CA LEU A 41 11.73 -11.04 16.61
C LEU A 41 12.64 -10.45 15.52
N GLU A 42 13.88 -10.92 15.44
CA GLU A 42 14.83 -10.67 14.37
C GLU A 42 14.83 -11.84 13.40
N ASN A 43 14.26 -11.70 12.20
CA ASN A 43 14.36 -12.71 11.15
C ASN A 43 15.37 -12.27 10.10
N ARG A 44 16.47 -12.99 10.00
CA ARG A 44 17.54 -12.80 9.00
C ARG A 44 17.64 -13.98 8.03
N GLY A 45 17.01 -15.10 8.39
CA GLY A 45 16.96 -16.32 7.63
C GLY A 45 15.62 -16.54 6.94
N ARG A 46 15.18 -17.80 6.92
CA ARG A 46 13.89 -18.20 6.37
C ARG A 46 12.98 -18.73 7.48
N LEU A 47 11.83 -18.11 7.64
CA LEU A 47 10.76 -18.59 8.52
C LEU A 47 9.54 -18.90 7.64
N VAL A 48 9.26 -20.18 7.47
CA VAL A 48 8.30 -20.65 6.45
C VAL A 48 7.36 -21.71 6.99
N SER A 49 6.16 -21.77 6.40
CA SER A 49 5.17 -22.82 6.68
C SER A 49 4.49 -23.22 5.36
N ASP A 50 4.28 -24.51 5.16
CA ASP A 50 3.55 -25.01 3.99
C ASP A 50 2.03 -24.82 4.14
N ASP A 51 1.55 -24.31 5.28
CA ASP A 51 0.16 -23.95 5.54
C ASP A 51 0.09 -22.50 6.06
N VAL A 52 -0.19 -22.30 7.33
CA VAL A 52 -0.34 -20.98 7.95
C VAL A 52 0.89 -20.62 8.76
N LEU A 53 1.45 -19.44 8.52
CA LEU A 53 2.47 -18.84 9.38
C LEU A 53 1.84 -17.69 10.19
N THR A 54 1.87 -17.80 11.51
CA THR A 54 1.38 -16.76 12.42
C THR A 54 2.54 -16.24 13.26
N LEU A 55 2.78 -14.93 13.18
CA LEU A 55 3.82 -14.23 13.94
C LEU A 55 3.19 -13.19 14.86
N SER A 56 3.60 -13.17 16.11
CA SER A 56 3.21 -12.16 17.08
C SER A 56 4.42 -11.69 17.88
N ALA A 57 4.70 -10.39 17.89
CA ALA A 57 5.77 -9.80 18.69
C ALA A 57 5.48 -8.33 19.02
N THR A 58 6.19 -7.75 20.00
CA THR A 58 6.18 -6.28 20.14
C THR A 58 6.90 -5.63 18.96
N GLN A 59 8.04 -6.19 18.56
CA GLN A 59 8.78 -5.68 17.40
C GLN A 59 9.17 -6.85 16.48
N ILE A 60 8.93 -6.68 15.18
CA ILE A 60 9.39 -7.61 14.14
C ILE A 60 10.30 -6.87 13.17
N ASN A 61 11.54 -7.37 13.07
CA ASN A 61 12.52 -6.91 12.09
C ASN A 61 12.79 -8.05 11.10
N ASN A 62 12.36 -7.88 9.85
CA ASN A 62 12.56 -8.89 8.81
C ASN A 62 13.58 -8.40 7.78
N SER A 63 14.72 -9.07 7.70
CA SER A 63 15.69 -8.91 6.63
C SER A 63 15.86 -10.18 5.77
N GLY A 64 15.11 -11.23 6.12
CA GLY A 64 15.09 -12.50 5.43
C GLY A 64 13.73 -12.78 4.77
N THR A 65 13.30 -14.04 4.83
CA THR A 65 12.02 -14.48 4.26
C THR A 65 11.03 -14.85 5.34
N LEU A 66 9.82 -14.33 5.23
CA LEU A 66 8.63 -14.77 5.96
C LEU A 66 7.63 -15.29 4.92
N SER A 67 7.20 -16.55 5.05
CA SER A 67 6.30 -17.16 4.08
C SER A 67 5.32 -18.15 4.72
N GLY A 68 4.03 -17.99 4.42
CA GLY A 68 3.00 -18.97 4.72
C GLY A 68 2.27 -19.34 3.44
N ALA A 69 2.25 -20.63 3.05
CA ALA A 69 1.71 -20.99 1.76
C ALA A 69 0.21 -20.66 1.64
N LYS A 70 -0.61 -20.97 2.65
CA LYS A 70 -2.04 -20.61 2.60
C LYS A 70 -2.31 -19.22 3.17
N GLU A 71 -1.61 -18.87 4.24
CA GLU A 71 -1.80 -17.59 4.90
C GLU A 71 -0.55 -17.18 5.68
N LEU A 72 -0.23 -15.91 5.65
CA LEU A 72 0.74 -15.29 6.55
C LEU A 72 0.06 -14.19 7.37
N VAL A 73 0.10 -14.34 8.69
CA VAL A 73 -0.41 -13.34 9.63
C VAL A 73 0.74 -12.80 10.45
N VAL A 74 0.96 -11.50 10.38
CA VAL A 74 1.98 -10.77 11.16
C VAL A 74 1.27 -9.76 12.05
N SER A 75 1.49 -9.87 13.36
CA SER A 75 0.94 -8.95 14.36
C SER A 75 2.06 -8.38 15.21
N ALA A 76 2.20 -7.04 15.25
CA ALA A 76 3.25 -6.37 16.00
C ALA A 76 2.85 -4.94 16.41
N ASP A 77 3.54 -4.36 17.40
CA ASP A 77 3.48 -2.91 17.59
C ASP A 77 4.29 -2.22 16.48
N THR A 78 5.47 -2.77 16.16
CA THR A 78 6.33 -2.25 15.10
C THR A 78 6.78 -3.37 14.17
N LEU A 79 6.55 -3.17 12.86
CA LEU A 79 7.05 -4.03 11.79
C LEU A 79 8.02 -3.26 10.91
N THR A 80 9.25 -3.77 10.77
CA THR A 80 10.24 -3.21 9.86
C THR A 80 10.75 -4.31 8.92
N THR A 81 10.73 -4.04 7.62
CA THR A 81 11.32 -4.90 6.60
C THR A 81 12.45 -4.18 5.88
N THR A 82 13.41 -4.91 5.34
CA THR A 82 14.56 -4.35 4.60
C THR A 82 14.39 -4.53 3.08
N GLU A 83 15.22 -3.86 2.29
CA GLU A 83 15.14 -3.90 0.81
C GLU A 83 15.23 -5.29 0.19
N LYS A 84 15.94 -6.22 0.84
CA LYS A 84 16.12 -7.59 0.35
C LYS A 84 15.18 -8.60 1.00
N SER A 85 14.33 -8.15 1.91
CA SER A 85 13.40 -9.04 2.58
C SER A 85 12.25 -9.46 1.66
N VAL A 86 11.74 -10.64 1.92
CA VAL A 86 10.54 -11.19 1.28
C VAL A 86 9.53 -11.52 2.37
N THR A 87 8.33 -11.00 2.20
CA THR A 87 7.17 -11.28 3.07
C THR A 87 6.03 -11.71 2.15
N ASN A 88 5.77 -13.00 2.05
CA ASN A 88 4.84 -13.50 1.04
C ASN A 88 3.90 -14.60 1.54
N SER A 89 2.80 -14.77 0.80
CA SER A 89 1.88 -15.91 0.90
C SER A 89 1.34 -16.25 -0.48
N ASP A 90 1.17 -17.54 -0.76
CA ASP A 90 0.45 -17.95 -1.97
C ASP A 90 -1.06 -17.69 -1.83
N GLY A 91 -1.59 -17.67 -0.60
CA GLY A 91 -2.94 -17.24 -0.26
C GLY A 91 -3.01 -15.78 0.18
N ASN A 92 -3.44 -15.51 1.41
CA ASN A 92 -3.58 -14.16 1.94
C ASN A 92 -2.41 -13.76 2.85
N LEU A 93 -2.09 -12.49 2.83
CA LEU A 93 -1.10 -11.87 3.70
C LEU A 93 -1.76 -10.77 4.53
N MET A 94 -1.68 -10.87 5.85
CA MET A 94 -2.19 -9.85 6.78
C MET A 94 -1.05 -9.29 7.63
N LEU A 95 -0.85 -7.98 7.54
CA LEU A 95 0.08 -7.20 8.36
C LEU A 95 -0.73 -6.29 9.28
N ASN A 96 -0.75 -6.63 10.56
CA ASN A 96 -1.44 -5.86 11.58
C ASN A 96 -0.39 -5.27 12.53
N SER A 97 -0.08 -3.99 12.39
CA SER A 97 0.88 -3.36 13.29
C SER A 97 0.58 -1.89 13.52
N ALA A 98 0.83 -1.40 14.74
CA ALA A 98 0.64 0.01 15.02
C ALA A 98 1.53 0.88 14.10
N SER A 99 2.75 0.44 13.80
CA SER A 99 3.63 1.13 12.85
C SER A 99 4.34 0.13 11.93
N SER A 100 4.18 0.29 10.64
CA SER A 100 4.87 -0.48 9.60
C SER A 100 5.82 0.38 8.79
N THR A 101 7.06 -0.10 8.63
CA THR A 101 8.00 0.40 7.62
C THR A 101 8.36 -0.74 6.68
N LEU A 102 7.89 -0.67 5.45
CA LEU A 102 8.08 -1.71 4.44
C LEU A 102 9.10 -1.27 3.40
N ALA A 103 10.10 -2.17 3.20
CA ALA A 103 11.09 -2.06 2.14
C ALA A 103 11.28 -3.37 1.45
N GLY A 104 11.50 -3.77 0.39
CA GLY A 104 11.55 -5.12 -0.20
C GLY A 104 10.20 -5.61 -0.66
N GLU A 105 10.05 -6.91 -0.78
CA GLU A 105 8.87 -7.53 -1.36
C GLU A 105 7.83 -7.88 -0.29
N THR A 106 6.59 -7.47 -0.54
CA THR A 106 5.40 -7.85 0.23
C THR A 106 4.36 -8.36 -0.77
N SER A 107 4.11 -9.65 -0.83
CA SER A 107 3.29 -10.21 -1.90
C SER A 107 2.30 -11.29 -1.43
N ALA A 108 1.16 -11.39 -2.10
CA ALA A 108 0.18 -12.44 -1.90
C ALA A 108 -0.42 -12.90 -3.23
N GLY A 109 -0.71 -14.19 -3.32
CA GLY A 109 -1.53 -14.72 -4.42
C GLY A 109 -2.99 -14.25 -4.33
N GLY A 110 -3.49 -14.08 -3.11
CA GLY A 110 -4.78 -13.52 -2.75
C GLY A 110 -4.68 -12.04 -2.38
N THR A 111 -5.11 -11.71 -1.17
CA THR A 111 -5.14 -10.33 -0.67
C THR A 111 -3.93 -10.03 0.19
N VAL A 112 -3.26 -8.89 -0.06
CA VAL A 112 -2.38 -8.21 0.90
C VAL A 112 -3.22 -7.20 1.68
N SER A 113 -3.32 -7.39 2.98
CA SER A 113 -4.00 -6.48 3.90
C SER A 113 -3.01 -5.85 4.88
N VAL A 114 -2.94 -4.53 4.91
CA VAL A 114 -2.10 -3.78 5.87
C VAL A 114 -3.00 -2.90 6.72
N LYS A 115 -2.96 -3.11 8.05
CA LYS A 115 -3.75 -2.35 9.01
C LYS A 115 -2.89 -1.81 10.15
N GLY A 116 -3.22 -0.61 10.63
CA GLY A 116 -2.53 -0.01 11.77
C GLY A 116 -2.71 1.49 11.90
N ASN A 117 -1.79 2.15 12.62
CA ASN A 117 -1.82 3.60 12.76
C ASN A 117 -0.96 4.27 11.67
N SER A 118 0.21 3.73 11.39
CA SER A 118 1.09 4.32 10.38
C SER A 118 1.69 3.27 9.44
N LEU A 119 1.70 3.60 8.15
CA LEU A 119 2.40 2.84 7.13
C LEU A 119 3.36 3.76 6.38
N LYS A 120 4.61 3.35 6.32
CA LYS A 120 5.61 3.93 5.42
C LYS A 120 6.14 2.84 4.50
N THR A 121 6.07 3.05 3.19
CA THR A 121 6.83 2.25 2.22
C THR A 121 8.02 3.05 1.73
N THR A 122 9.17 2.40 1.59
CA THR A 122 10.34 3.04 0.98
C THR A 122 10.25 2.99 -0.54
N THR A 123 11.11 3.70 -1.24
CA THR A 123 11.17 3.69 -2.71
C THR A 123 11.49 2.32 -3.31
N THR A 124 12.09 1.41 -2.53
CA THR A 124 12.42 0.04 -2.93
C THR A 124 11.30 -0.95 -2.62
N ALA A 125 10.29 -0.55 -1.85
CA ALA A 125 9.19 -1.43 -1.47
C ALA A 125 8.33 -1.80 -2.67
N GLN A 126 7.98 -3.08 -2.77
CA GLN A 126 7.05 -3.61 -3.77
C GLN A 126 5.94 -4.36 -3.04
N THR A 127 4.72 -3.88 -3.15
CA THR A 127 3.53 -4.54 -2.59
C THR A 127 2.65 -5.03 -3.72
N GLN A 128 2.38 -6.34 -3.76
CA GLN A 128 1.63 -6.95 -4.87
C GLN A 128 0.64 -7.98 -4.36
N GLY A 129 -0.53 -8.06 -5.01
CA GLY A 129 -1.57 -9.04 -4.70
C GLY A 129 -2.60 -9.18 -5.80
N ASN A 130 -3.50 -10.16 -5.68
CA ASN A 130 -4.73 -10.10 -6.45
C ASN A 130 -5.53 -8.86 -6.04
N SER A 131 -5.65 -8.67 -4.73
CA SER A 131 -6.13 -7.42 -4.15
C SER A 131 -5.12 -6.90 -3.13
N VAL A 132 -5.01 -5.57 -3.02
CA VAL A 132 -4.19 -4.90 -2.01
C VAL A 132 -5.07 -3.91 -1.25
N SER A 133 -5.09 -4.02 0.07
CA SER A 133 -5.86 -3.15 0.94
C SER A 133 -4.97 -2.55 2.03
N VAL A 134 -4.91 -1.25 2.10
CA VAL A 134 -4.27 -0.48 3.16
C VAL A 134 -5.34 0.28 3.93
N ASP A 135 -5.36 0.13 5.25
CA ASP A 135 -6.30 0.80 6.15
C ASP A 135 -5.56 1.26 7.42
N VAL A 136 -5.16 2.53 7.43
CA VAL A 136 -4.30 3.11 8.47
C VAL A 136 -4.76 4.52 8.85
N GLN A 137 -4.16 5.12 9.87
CA GLN A 137 -4.41 6.53 10.17
C GLN A 137 -3.58 7.43 9.24
N ASN A 138 -2.31 7.11 9.08
CA ASN A 138 -1.38 7.88 8.24
C ASN A 138 -0.61 6.95 7.29
N ALA A 139 -0.55 7.30 6.01
CA ALA A 139 0.18 6.56 4.99
C ALA A 139 1.19 7.44 4.26
N GLN A 140 2.43 6.96 4.13
CA GLN A 140 3.45 7.48 3.23
C GLN A 140 3.87 6.37 2.27
N LEU A 141 3.49 6.48 1.01
CA LEU A 141 3.66 5.44 0.00
C LEU A 141 4.66 5.91 -1.07
N ASP A 142 5.95 5.59 -0.85
CA ASP A 142 7.05 5.99 -1.75
C ASP A 142 7.44 4.84 -2.71
N GLY A 143 6.98 3.61 -2.44
CA GLY A 143 7.26 2.41 -3.25
C GLY A 143 6.23 2.14 -4.34
N THR A 144 6.21 0.91 -4.81
CA THR A 144 5.24 0.42 -5.81
C THR A 144 4.16 -0.41 -5.13
N GLN A 145 2.91 -0.11 -5.44
CA GLN A 145 1.74 -0.90 -5.05
C GLN A 145 1.01 -1.34 -6.31
N ALA A 146 0.81 -2.63 -6.48
CA ALA A 146 0.11 -3.17 -7.63
C ALA A 146 -0.92 -4.24 -7.24
N ALA A 147 -2.09 -4.18 -7.83
CA ALA A 147 -3.07 -5.25 -7.69
C ALA A 147 -3.56 -5.71 -9.08
N ARG A 148 -3.87 -7.00 -9.18
CA ARG A 148 -4.44 -7.55 -10.42
C ARG A 148 -5.90 -7.18 -10.60
N ASP A 149 -6.60 -6.84 -9.51
CA ASP A 149 -8.03 -6.54 -9.49
C ASP A 149 -8.31 -5.22 -8.77
N ILE A 150 -8.14 -5.17 -7.44
CA ILE A 150 -8.52 -4.01 -6.64
C ILE A 150 -7.34 -3.55 -5.76
N LEU A 151 -7.04 -2.26 -5.82
CA LEU A 151 -6.14 -1.57 -4.92
C LEU A 151 -6.90 -0.50 -4.13
N THR A 152 -6.95 -0.65 -2.81
CA THR A 152 -7.60 0.30 -1.91
C THR A 152 -6.59 0.86 -0.93
N LEU A 153 -6.46 2.18 -0.90
CA LEU A 153 -5.52 2.91 -0.05
C LEU A 153 -6.31 3.90 0.81
N ASN A 154 -6.59 3.52 2.04
CA ASN A 154 -7.34 4.34 2.99
C ASN A 154 -6.44 4.84 4.11
N ALA A 155 -6.50 6.14 4.36
CA ALA A 155 -5.93 6.75 5.54
C ALA A 155 -6.97 7.65 6.23
N SER A 156 -7.19 7.45 7.54
CA SER A 156 -8.21 8.23 8.24
C SER A 156 -7.79 9.68 8.54
N GLU A 157 -6.51 10.01 8.36
CA GLU A 157 -5.97 11.37 8.55
C GLU A 157 -5.27 11.88 7.28
N LYS A 158 -4.14 11.26 6.92
CA LYS A 158 -3.29 11.75 5.82
C LYS A 158 -2.75 10.60 4.97
N LEU A 159 -2.81 10.78 3.64
CA LEU A 159 -2.17 9.93 2.67
C LEU A 159 -1.24 10.75 1.78
N THR A 160 0.05 10.41 1.80
CA THR A 160 1.07 10.95 0.91
C THR A 160 1.54 9.84 -0.03
N HIS A 161 1.42 10.05 -1.34
CA HIS A 161 1.81 9.10 -2.36
C HIS A 161 2.86 9.74 -3.28
N SER A 162 4.06 9.19 -3.29
CA SER A 162 5.15 9.63 -4.18
C SER A 162 5.64 8.51 -5.11
N GLY A 163 5.19 7.28 -4.86
CA GLY A 163 5.57 6.09 -5.61
C GLY A 163 4.74 5.85 -6.86
N LYS A 164 4.49 4.57 -7.15
CA LYS A 164 3.65 4.13 -8.27
C LYS A 164 2.57 3.20 -7.76
N SER A 165 1.31 3.48 -8.13
CA SER A 165 0.19 2.59 -7.81
C SER A 165 -0.61 2.27 -9.06
N SER A 166 -0.91 0.99 -9.27
CA SER A 166 -1.66 0.54 -10.42
C SER A 166 -2.58 -0.64 -10.10
N ALA A 167 -3.79 -0.60 -10.67
CA ALA A 167 -4.76 -1.68 -10.63
C ALA A 167 -5.89 -1.41 -11.66
N PRO A 168 -6.67 -2.42 -12.07
CA PRO A 168 -7.92 -2.16 -12.79
C PRO A 168 -8.86 -1.22 -12.02
N SER A 169 -9.05 -1.45 -10.73
CA SER A 169 -9.80 -0.55 -9.83
C SER A 169 -8.87 -0.03 -8.73
N LEU A 170 -8.66 1.28 -8.69
CA LEU A 170 -7.82 1.94 -7.70
C LEU A 170 -8.62 3.01 -6.97
N SER A 171 -8.67 2.90 -5.65
CA SER A 171 -9.33 3.87 -4.77
C SER A 171 -8.39 4.40 -3.71
N LEU A 172 -8.34 5.72 -3.57
CA LEU A 172 -7.62 6.42 -2.50
C LEU A 172 -8.60 7.24 -1.67
N SER A 173 -8.51 7.13 -0.36
CA SER A 173 -9.34 7.92 0.56
C SER A 173 -8.51 8.45 1.72
N ALA A 174 -8.52 9.78 1.90
CA ALA A 174 -7.97 10.44 3.08
C ALA A 174 -8.51 11.88 3.19
N PRO A 175 -8.71 12.43 4.38
CA PRO A 175 -9.02 13.86 4.52
C PRO A 175 -7.98 14.77 3.84
N GLU A 176 -6.71 14.50 4.06
CA GLU A 176 -5.58 15.14 3.38
C GLU A 176 -4.90 14.15 2.44
N LEU A 177 -5.05 14.34 1.14
CA LEU A 177 -4.46 13.50 0.10
C LEU A 177 -3.45 14.32 -0.71
N THR A 178 -2.20 13.88 -0.69
CA THR A 178 -1.13 14.47 -1.51
C THR A 178 -0.55 13.40 -2.44
N SER A 179 -0.53 13.67 -3.74
CA SER A 179 0.09 12.80 -4.74
C SER A 179 1.14 13.54 -5.55
N SER A 180 2.36 13.04 -5.53
CA SER A 180 3.45 13.46 -6.41
C SER A 180 3.96 12.33 -7.30
N GLY A 181 3.43 11.13 -7.11
CA GLY A 181 3.77 9.93 -7.84
C GLY A 181 2.86 9.67 -9.04
N VAL A 182 2.73 8.40 -9.40
CA VAL A 182 1.96 7.93 -10.56
C VAL A 182 0.85 7.01 -10.10
N LEU A 183 -0.38 7.41 -10.34
CA LEU A 183 -1.59 6.63 -10.11
C LEU A 183 -2.24 6.32 -11.46
N VAL A 184 -2.29 5.05 -11.83
CA VAL A 184 -2.88 4.61 -13.10
C VAL A 184 -3.85 3.46 -12.85
N ALA A 185 -5.06 3.61 -13.35
CA ALA A 185 -6.08 2.58 -13.25
C ALA A 185 -7.04 2.62 -14.44
N SER A 186 -7.75 1.53 -14.67
CA SER A 186 -8.93 1.61 -15.56
C SER A 186 -9.98 2.50 -14.92
N ALA A 187 -10.33 2.25 -13.66
CA ALA A 187 -11.17 3.14 -12.87
C ALA A 187 -10.37 3.68 -11.66
N LEU A 188 -10.04 4.98 -11.69
CA LEU A 188 -9.38 5.69 -10.59
C LEU A 188 -10.39 6.53 -9.82
N ASN A 189 -10.48 6.30 -8.52
CA ASN A 189 -11.32 7.07 -7.61
C ASN A 189 -10.50 7.68 -6.48
N THR A 190 -10.63 8.98 -6.25
CA THR A 190 -10.04 9.68 -5.10
C THR A 190 -11.12 10.37 -4.27
N GLN A 191 -11.02 10.23 -2.95
CA GLN A 191 -11.93 10.88 -2.00
C GLN A 191 -11.12 11.60 -0.92
N SER A 192 -11.36 12.91 -0.76
CA SER A 192 -10.65 13.73 0.23
C SER A 192 -11.43 14.99 0.62
N GLN A 193 -10.94 15.71 1.62
CA GLN A 193 -11.30 17.11 1.84
C GLN A 193 -10.40 18.03 1.00
N THR A 194 -9.10 17.72 0.96
CA THR A 194 -8.13 18.43 0.14
C THR A 194 -7.29 17.44 -0.66
N LEU A 195 -7.23 17.64 -1.97
CA LEU A 195 -6.34 16.93 -2.87
C LEU A 195 -5.29 17.88 -3.43
N THR A 196 -4.02 17.58 -3.12
CA THR A 196 -2.87 18.24 -3.75
C THR A 196 -2.20 17.26 -4.70
N ASN A 197 -2.12 17.61 -5.98
CA ASN A 197 -1.50 16.77 -7.01
C ASN A 197 -0.34 17.48 -7.69
N SER A 198 0.83 16.88 -7.69
CA SER A 198 1.99 17.27 -8.51
C SER A 198 2.53 16.12 -9.36
N GLY A 199 1.82 14.98 -9.38
CA GLY A 199 2.12 13.79 -10.16
C GLY A 199 1.06 13.50 -11.23
N LEU A 200 0.90 12.24 -11.59
CA LEU A 200 -0.08 11.78 -12.56
C LEU A 200 -1.24 11.03 -11.88
N LEU A 201 -2.45 11.49 -12.10
CA LEU A 201 -3.69 10.77 -11.82
C LEU A 201 -4.34 10.42 -13.17
N GLN A 202 -4.34 9.13 -13.52
CA GLN A 202 -4.85 8.65 -14.82
C GLN A 202 -5.92 7.58 -14.63
N GLY A 203 -7.09 7.84 -15.20
CA GLY A 203 -8.17 6.87 -15.36
C GLY A 203 -8.37 6.54 -16.84
N GLU A 204 -8.17 5.27 -17.24
CA GLU A 204 -8.32 4.85 -18.63
C GLU A 204 -9.80 4.74 -19.06
N ALA A 205 -10.66 4.27 -18.15
CA ALA A 205 -12.12 4.24 -18.37
C ALA A 205 -12.83 5.34 -17.57
N SER A 206 -12.31 5.68 -16.38
CA SER A 206 -12.87 6.77 -15.58
C SER A 206 -11.86 7.33 -14.58
N LEU A 207 -11.89 8.64 -14.40
CA LEU A 207 -11.27 9.35 -13.29
C LEU A 207 -12.36 10.07 -12.50
N THR A 208 -12.52 9.68 -11.23
CA THR A 208 -13.44 10.34 -10.29
C THR A 208 -12.63 11.04 -9.21
N VAL A 209 -12.82 12.34 -9.06
CA VAL A 209 -12.17 13.17 -8.05
C VAL A 209 -13.22 13.79 -7.16
N ASN A 210 -13.33 13.27 -5.95
CA ASN A 210 -14.28 13.71 -4.92
C ASN A 210 -13.51 14.49 -3.85
N THR A 211 -13.54 15.81 -3.89
CA THR A 211 -12.84 16.66 -2.93
C THR A 211 -13.53 18.01 -2.77
N GLN A 212 -13.30 18.68 -1.63
CA GLN A 212 -13.77 20.05 -1.45
C GLN A 212 -12.82 21.07 -2.09
N ARG A 213 -11.53 20.72 -2.15
CA ARG A 213 -10.49 21.56 -2.73
C ARG A 213 -9.50 20.73 -3.51
N LEU A 214 -9.26 21.14 -4.77
CA LEU A 214 -8.22 20.60 -5.65
C LEU A 214 -7.12 21.64 -5.86
N ASP A 215 -5.89 21.30 -5.52
CA ASP A 215 -4.67 22.02 -5.91
C ASP A 215 -3.84 21.14 -6.87
N ASN A 216 -4.06 21.28 -8.17
CA ASN A 216 -3.27 20.64 -9.20
C ASN A 216 -2.08 21.53 -9.54
N GLN A 217 -0.91 21.18 -9.01
CA GLN A 217 0.32 21.96 -9.09
C GLN A 217 0.96 21.88 -10.49
N GLN A 218 2.02 22.66 -10.73
CA GLN A 218 2.65 22.84 -12.04
C GLN A 218 3.00 21.54 -12.79
N ASN A 219 3.44 20.49 -12.08
CA ASN A 219 3.77 19.20 -12.70
C ASN A 219 2.61 18.19 -12.60
N GLY A 220 1.50 18.59 -12.00
CA GLY A 220 0.33 17.73 -11.79
C GLY A 220 -0.46 17.52 -13.07
N THR A 221 -0.86 16.29 -13.32
CA THR A 221 -1.75 15.92 -14.42
C THR A 221 -2.93 15.14 -13.87
N LEU A 222 -4.14 15.61 -14.19
CA LEU A 222 -5.38 14.82 -14.10
C LEU A 222 -5.78 14.45 -15.52
N TYR A 223 -5.84 13.16 -15.81
CA TYR A 223 -6.16 12.64 -17.14
C TYR A 223 -7.26 11.57 -17.07
N SER A 224 -8.26 11.73 -17.91
CA SER A 224 -9.26 10.70 -18.21
C SER A 224 -9.30 10.43 -19.70
N ALA A 225 -9.19 9.16 -20.11
CA ALA A 225 -9.37 8.78 -21.50
C ALA A 225 -10.86 8.75 -21.93
N ALA A 226 -11.76 9.01 -20.99
CA ALA A 226 -13.19 9.20 -21.22
C ALA A 226 -13.61 10.64 -20.85
N ASP A 227 -14.90 10.85 -20.64
CA ASP A 227 -15.39 12.12 -20.09
C ASP A 227 -14.86 12.33 -18.68
N LEU A 228 -14.49 13.56 -18.34
CA LEU A 228 -14.09 13.98 -17.01
C LEU A 228 -15.07 15.03 -16.47
N THR A 229 -15.69 14.72 -15.35
CA THR A 229 -16.51 15.71 -14.64
C THR A 229 -15.86 16.01 -13.31
N LEU A 230 -15.57 17.28 -13.07
CA LEU A 230 -15.05 17.78 -11.80
C LEU A 230 -16.11 18.66 -11.14
N ASP A 231 -16.78 18.09 -10.15
CA ASP A 231 -17.77 18.79 -9.31
C ASP A 231 -17.09 19.14 -7.98
N ILE A 232 -16.27 20.20 -8.00
CA ILE A 232 -15.36 20.57 -6.93
C ILE A 232 -15.51 22.07 -6.63
N PRO A 233 -15.87 22.44 -5.39
CA PRO A 233 -16.14 23.84 -5.02
C PRO A 233 -14.96 24.79 -5.27
N ASP A 234 -13.73 24.38 -5.01
CA ASP A 234 -12.53 25.21 -5.17
C ASP A 234 -11.45 24.45 -5.99
N ILE A 235 -11.18 24.94 -7.19
CA ILE A 235 -10.18 24.37 -8.11
C ILE A 235 -9.06 25.39 -8.34
N ARG A 236 -7.84 25.00 -8.00
CA ARG A 236 -6.61 25.65 -8.45
C ARG A 236 -5.87 24.71 -9.37
N ASN A 237 -5.67 25.10 -10.61
CA ASN A 237 -4.92 24.32 -11.58
C ASN A 237 -3.72 25.11 -12.10
N SER A 238 -2.52 24.69 -11.77
CA SER A 238 -1.25 25.19 -12.33
C SER A 238 -0.60 24.17 -13.27
N GLY A 239 -1.15 22.94 -13.34
CA GLY A 239 -0.71 21.83 -14.17
C GLY A 239 -1.64 21.60 -15.37
N LEU A 240 -1.92 20.33 -15.65
CA LEU A 240 -2.79 19.90 -16.74
C LEU A 240 -4.03 19.19 -16.19
N ILE A 241 -5.20 19.56 -16.66
CA ILE A 241 -6.46 18.82 -16.51
C ILE A 241 -6.98 18.52 -17.90
N THR A 242 -7.20 17.23 -18.22
CA THR A 242 -7.66 16.85 -19.54
C THR A 242 -8.56 15.61 -19.52
N GLY A 243 -9.59 15.64 -20.35
CA GLY A 243 -10.41 14.49 -20.73
C GLY A 243 -10.36 14.34 -22.25
N ASP A 244 -10.16 13.13 -22.77
CA ASP A 244 -10.05 12.93 -24.21
C ASP A 244 -11.36 13.26 -24.95
N ASN A 245 -12.52 12.95 -24.37
CA ASN A 245 -13.80 13.28 -24.96
C ASN A 245 -14.33 14.64 -24.46
N GLY A 246 -14.93 14.64 -23.28
CA GLY A 246 -15.51 15.82 -22.67
C GLY A 246 -14.92 16.15 -21.30
N LEU A 247 -14.89 17.43 -20.98
CA LEU A 247 -14.57 17.92 -19.66
C LEU A 247 -15.65 18.88 -19.18
N THR A 248 -16.28 18.55 -18.07
CA THR A 248 -17.24 19.42 -17.39
C THR A 248 -16.69 19.88 -16.06
N LEU A 249 -16.69 21.18 -15.83
CA LEU A 249 -16.23 21.82 -14.60
C LEU A 249 -17.40 22.50 -13.88
N ASN A 250 -17.82 21.92 -12.76
CA ASN A 250 -18.80 22.52 -11.86
C ASN A 250 -18.05 23.02 -10.61
N THR A 251 -17.79 24.32 -10.56
CA THR A 251 -16.98 24.90 -9.47
C THR A 251 -17.48 26.29 -9.09
N ALA A 252 -17.38 26.62 -7.81
CA ALA A 252 -17.66 27.97 -7.32
C ALA A 252 -16.45 28.91 -7.50
N SER A 253 -15.24 28.34 -7.51
CA SER A 253 -13.98 29.11 -7.66
C SER A 253 -13.01 28.33 -8.53
N LEU A 254 -12.55 28.96 -9.62
CA LEU A 254 -11.53 28.41 -10.53
C LEU A 254 -10.38 29.39 -10.69
N SER A 255 -9.19 28.97 -10.28
CA SER A 255 -7.92 29.64 -10.61
C SER A 255 -7.11 28.74 -11.54
N ASN A 256 -6.92 29.15 -12.81
CA ASN A 256 -6.25 28.31 -13.81
C ASN A 256 -5.07 29.02 -14.48
N PRO A 257 -3.90 29.13 -13.81
CA PRO A 257 -2.67 29.53 -14.50
C PRO A 257 -2.06 28.41 -15.37
N GLY A 258 -2.56 27.15 -15.27
CA GLY A 258 -2.12 26.00 -16.03
C GLY A 258 -2.90 25.79 -17.33
N LYS A 259 -3.15 24.53 -17.68
CA LYS A 259 -3.84 24.13 -18.90
C LYS A 259 -5.04 23.23 -18.59
N ILE A 260 -6.16 23.53 -19.23
CA ILE A 260 -7.37 22.70 -19.22
C ILE A 260 -7.73 22.44 -20.68
N THR A 261 -7.89 21.16 -21.07
CA THR A 261 -8.19 20.76 -22.46
C THR A 261 -9.14 19.59 -22.50
N ALA A 262 -9.99 19.57 -23.52
CA ALA A 262 -10.85 18.46 -23.91
C ALA A 262 -11.33 18.70 -25.35
N ASP A 263 -11.91 17.67 -25.98
CA ASP A 263 -12.61 17.86 -27.26
C ASP A 263 -13.85 18.74 -27.07
N THR A 264 -14.56 18.54 -25.97
CA THR A 264 -15.71 19.39 -25.58
C THR A 264 -15.50 19.89 -24.14
N LEU A 265 -15.52 21.21 -23.93
CA LEU A 265 -15.36 21.86 -22.64
C LEU A 265 -16.66 22.59 -22.25
N ASN A 266 -17.21 22.25 -21.07
CA ASN A 266 -18.40 22.84 -20.48
C ASN A 266 -18.15 23.40 -19.08
#